data_0b9b47d04de9482f50c75124d15592ee
#
_entry.id   0b9b47d04de9482f50c75124d15592ee
#
_cell.length_a   1.000
_cell.length_b   1.000
_cell.length_c   1.000
_cell.angle_alpha   90.00
_cell.angle_beta   90.00
_cell.angle_gamma   90.00
#
_symmetry.space_group_name_H-M   'P 1'
#
loop_
_entity.id
_entity.type
_entity.pdbx_description
1 polymer ?
#
loop_
_entity_poly.entity_id
_entity_poly.type
_entity_poly.pdbx_seq_one_letter_code
_entity_poly.pdbx_strand_id
1 'polypeptide(L)'
;MSKNILITGIAGLLGSRLADWIIENTDNVVIGIDDLSGGYRENINKDAIFYEANLVDLQKIDKIVEKHRPDIVYHFAAYAAEGLSPFIRSYNYQNNLIASANLITLSIKHEVERFVFASSMSVYGDKYTPPFHEDLQQCPIDPYGVAKFSVEQDLKIAYEQHGLKYTIVRPHNFYGKNQNIWDKYRNVLGIWMYQILNDQRPTIFGDGEQKRAFSYVDDSIIPFWNASQRDEFIDHIINLGGIKEYTINQACEVLLKVSGTHLEPLYLEQRHEAKHAWSTWQKSVDMLDFQHSIDLEEGLTKMWDWAKEQPMRERFVWPQYELEKGIYEFWRKK
;
A
#
# COMPACT_ATOMS: atom_id res chain seq x y z
N MET A 1 14.18 21.76 15.05
CA MET A 1 15.19 20.71 15.27
C MET A 1 14.96 19.61 14.26
N SER A 2 16.01 19.01 13.73
CA SER A 2 15.91 17.82 12.87
C SER A 2 15.31 16.66 13.66
N LYS A 3 14.38 15.92 13.03
CA LYS A 3 13.73 14.74 13.63
C LYS A 3 14.25 13.45 13.01
N ASN A 4 14.21 12.38 13.79
CA ASN A 4 14.46 11.02 13.32
C ASN A 4 13.14 10.41 12.84
N ILE A 5 13.07 10.04 11.57
CA ILE A 5 11.85 9.51 10.95
C ILE A 5 12.08 8.06 10.54
N LEU A 6 11.31 7.15 11.14
CA LEU A 6 11.31 5.74 10.77
C LEU A 6 10.27 5.46 9.70
N ILE A 7 10.69 4.88 8.59
CA ILE A 7 9.82 4.43 7.51
C ILE A 7 9.96 2.91 7.38
N THR A 8 8.90 2.16 7.64
CA THR A 8 8.84 0.72 7.35
C THR A 8 8.26 0.48 5.97
N GLY A 9 8.76 -0.52 5.26
CA GLY A 9 8.42 -0.69 3.85
C GLY A 9 9.10 0.33 2.94
N ILE A 10 10.30 0.79 3.32
CA ILE A 10 11.03 1.86 2.62
C ILE A 10 11.41 1.49 1.19
N ALA A 11 11.58 0.21 0.88
CA ALA A 11 11.90 -0.27 -0.46
C ALA A 11 10.67 -0.41 -1.38
N GLY A 12 9.46 -0.19 -0.83
CA GLY A 12 8.19 -0.26 -1.54
C GLY A 12 7.76 1.07 -2.18
N LEU A 13 6.59 1.05 -2.85
CA LEU A 13 6.03 2.19 -3.58
C LEU A 13 5.91 3.46 -2.74
N LEU A 14 5.19 3.41 -1.61
CA LEU A 14 4.97 4.58 -0.75
C LEU A 14 6.22 4.96 0.03
N GLY A 15 6.89 3.96 0.61
CA GLY A 15 8.03 4.19 1.50
C GLY A 15 9.20 4.86 0.80
N SER A 16 9.54 4.41 -0.41
CA SER A 16 10.65 5.00 -1.18
C SER A 16 10.35 6.44 -1.60
N ARG A 17 9.12 6.71 -2.08
CA ARG A 17 8.74 8.04 -2.54
C ARG A 17 8.66 9.05 -1.39
N LEU A 18 8.13 8.64 -0.23
CA LEU A 18 8.12 9.52 0.94
C LEU A 18 9.54 9.75 1.48
N ALA A 19 10.40 8.72 1.51
CA ALA A 19 11.79 8.85 1.92
C ALA A 19 12.55 9.85 1.04
N ASP A 20 12.42 9.74 -0.29
CA ASP A 20 13.02 10.68 -1.24
C ASP A 20 12.57 12.10 -0.94
N TRP A 21 11.25 12.32 -0.81
CA TRP A 21 10.72 13.65 -0.57
C TRP A 21 11.21 14.26 0.76
N ILE A 22 11.25 13.47 1.85
CA ILE A 22 11.72 13.95 3.16
C ILE A 22 13.20 14.35 3.09
N ILE A 23 14.04 13.54 2.46
CA ILE A 23 15.48 13.80 2.33
C ILE A 23 15.74 15.03 1.46
N GLU A 24 14.97 15.22 0.40
CA GLU A 24 15.14 16.35 -0.53
C GLU A 24 14.60 17.67 0.02
N ASN A 25 13.57 17.65 0.88
CA ASN A 25 12.84 18.84 1.29
C ASN A 25 12.98 19.23 2.76
N THR A 26 13.68 18.42 3.57
CA THR A 26 13.82 18.65 5.01
C THR A 26 15.23 18.31 5.51
N ASP A 27 15.58 18.78 6.72
CA ASP A 27 16.81 18.39 7.42
C ASP A 27 16.64 17.12 8.29
N ASN A 28 15.55 16.38 8.14
CA ASN A 28 15.25 15.21 8.96
C ASN A 28 16.10 13.99 8.55
N VAL A 29 16.38 13.12 9.53
CA VAL A 29 17.10 11.87 9.30
C VAL A 29 16.09 10.75 9.01
N VAL A 30 16.21 10.11 7.85
CA VAL A 30 15.36 8.98 7.47
C VAL A 30 16.03 7.67 7.84
N ILE A 31 15.33 6.87 8.65
CA ILE A 31 15.69 5.48 8.99
C ILE A 31 14.68 4.57 8.28
N GLY A 32 15.15 3.63 7.50
CA GLY A 32 14.32 2.68 6.75
C GLY A 32 14.46 1.26 7.23
N ILE A 33 13.34 0.55 7.35
CA ILE A 33 13.29 -0.89 7.59
C ILE A 33 12.48 -1.54 6.48
N ASP A 34 13.05 -2.60 5.86
CA ASP A 34 12.38 -3.44 4.86
C ASP A 34 13.03 -4.82 4.85
N ASP A 35 12.29 -5.88 4.61
CA ASP A 35 12.84 -7.24 4.44
C ASP A 35 13.06 -7.61 2.97
N LEU A 36 12.79 -6.68 2.06
CA LEU A 36 12.92 -6.82 0.61
C LEU A 36 12.03 -7.93 0.00
N SER A 37 11.04 -8.41 0.75
CA SER A 37 10.08 -9.41 0.24
C SER A 37 9.13 -8.86 -0.81
N GLY A 38 8.98 -7.54 -0.88
CA GLY A 38 8.05 -6.88 -1.78
C GLY A 38 8.54 -5.60 -2.44
N GLY A 39 9.62 -5.05 -1.94
CA GLY A 39 10.32 -3.89 -2.49
C GLY A 39 11.69 -4.26 -3.03
N TYR A 40 12.38 -3.30 -3.60
CA TYR A 40 13.70 -3.51 -4.20
C TYR A 40 14.72 -2.55 -3.61
N ARG A 41 15.96 -3.04 -3.37
CA ARG A 41 17.04 -2.26 -2.77
C ARG A 41 17.36 -0.99 -3.56
N GLU A 42 17.25 -1.01 -4.87
CA GLU A 42 17.47 0.14 -5.74
C GLU A 42 16.43 1.26 -5.60
N ASN A 43 15.27 0.98 -4.97
CA ASN A 43 14.28 2.02 -4.65
C ASN A 43 14.67 2.82 -3.41
N ILE A 44 15.67 2.36 -2.63
CA ILE A 44 16.04 2.98 -1.37
C ILE A 44 16.98 4.15 -1.64
N ASN A 45 16.63 5.33 -1.13
CA ASN A 45 17.49 6.51 -1.22
C ASN A 45 18.82 6.24 -0.52
N LYS A 46 19.93 6.59 -1.19
CA LYS A 46 21.30 6.37 -0.68
C LYS A 46 21.61 7.12 0.62
N ASP A 47 20.91 8.21 0.88
CA ASP A 47 21.08 9.05 2.07
C ASP A 47 20.19 8.58 3.25
N ALA A 48 19.34 7.55 3.06
CA ALA A 48 18.61 6.91 4.14
C ALA A 48 19.46 5.89 4.89
N ILE A 49 19.31 5.82 6.21
CA ILE A 49 19.92 4.78 7.04
C ILE A 49 19.07 3.51 6.92
N PHE A 50 19.54 2.53 6.16
CA PHE A 50 18.76 1.34 5.84
C PHE A 50 19.10 0.12 6.70
N TYR A 51 18.08 -0.58 7.15
CA TYR A 51 18.15 -1.89 7.82
C TYR A 51 17.33 -2.93 7.09
N GLU A 52 17.98 -3.97 6.59
CA GLU A 52 17.28 -5.15 6.08
C GLU A 52 16.84 -6.02 7.27
N ALA A 53 15.55 -5.94 7.59
CA ALA A 53 14.96 -6.65 8.73
C ALA A 53 13.47 -6.88 8.54
N ASN A 54 12.98 -8.01 9.05
CA ASN A 54 11.56 -8.32 9.12
C ASN A 54 10.97 -7.82 10.46
N LEU A 55 9.85 -7.11 10.42
CA LEU A 55 9.18 -6.53 11.60
C LEU A 55 8.65 -7.59 12.59
N VAL A 56 8.56 -8.85 12.18
CA VAL A 56 8.21 -9.96 13.06
C VAL A 56 9.35 -10.28 14.04
N ASP A 57 10.60 -9.96 13.70
CA ASP A 57 11.76 -10.09 14.61
C ASP A 57 11.80 -8.94 15.61
N LEU A 58 10.97 -9.04 16.65
CA LEU A 58 10.82 -8.02 17.68
C LEU A 58 12.16 -7.60 18.30
N GLN A 59 13.07 -8.54 18.54
CA GLN A 59 14.35 -8.24 19.20
C GLN A 59 15.28 -7.41 18.32
N LYS A 60 15.31 -7.73 17.01
CA LYS A 60 16.10 -6.97 16.05
C LYS A 60 15.55 -5.56 15.85
N ILE A 61 14.22 -5.44 15.75
CA ILE A 61 13.56 -4.15 15.57
C ILE A 61 13.71 -3.29 16.82
N ASP A 62 13.57 -3.85 18.02
CA ASP A 62 13.76 -3.14 19.28
C ASP A 62 15.14 -2.45 19.35
N LYS A 63 16.21 -3.17 18.99
CA LYS A 63 17.57 -2.60 18.94
C LYS A 63 17.71 -1.44 17.95
N ILE A 64 17.00 -1.51 16.80
CA ILE A 64 17.02 -0.44 15.79
C ILE A 64 16.29 0.79 16.34
N VAL A 65 15.08 0.60 16.88
CA VAL A 65 14.26 1.69 17.45
C VAL A 65 14.96 2.32 18.65
N GLU A 66 15.53 1.51 19.56
CA GLU A 66 16.32 1.99 20.71
C GLU A 66 17.51 2.86 20.27
N LYS A 67 18.24 2.41 19.26
CA LYS A 67 19.42 3.12 18.73
C LYS A 67 19.08 4.47 18.14
N HIS A 68 18.00 4.56 17.38
CA HIS A 68 17.67 5.75 16.59
C HIS A 68 16.65 6.66 17.24
N ARG A 69 15.87 6.16 18.22
CA ARG A 69 14.83 6.93 18.93
C ARG A 69 13.99 7.76 17.96
N PRO A 70 13.25 7.14 17.03
CA PRO A 70 12.48 7.88 16.04
C PRO A 70 11.39 8.73 16.70
N ASP A 71 11.30 9.99 16.27
CA ASP A 71 10.23 10.90 16.66
C ASP A 71 8.92 10.56 15.94
N ILE A 72 9.02 10.16 14.67
CA ILE A 72 7.89 9.87 13.79
C ILE A 72 8.07 8.48 13.17
N VAL A 73 7.00 7.71 13.13
CA VAL A 73 6.93 6.43 12.43
C VAL A 73 5.91 6.51 11.29
N TYR A 74 6.35 6.21 10.06
CA TYR A 74 5.47 5.90 8.92
C TYR A 74 5.46 4.40 8.66
N HIS A 75 4.34 3.77 8.94
CA HIS A 75 4.20 2.32 8.80
C HIS A 75 3.53 1.94 7.48
N PHE A 76 4.35 1.62 6.47
CA PHE A 76 3.92 1.20 5.13
C PHE A 76 4.21 -0.27 4.83
N ALA A 77 5.06 -0.93 5.65
CA ALA A 77 5.35 -2.34 5.47
C ALA A 77 4.08 -3.18 5.52
N ALA A 78 3.81 -3.90 4.46
CA ALA A 78 2.66 -4.81 4.33
C ALA A 78 2.82 -5.73 3.12
N TYR A 79 2.25 -6.91 3.17
CA TYR A 79 1.99 -7.69 1.97
C TYR A 79 0.55 -7.44 1.51
N ALA A 80 0.40 -6.49 0.58
CA ALA A 80 -0.90 -6.01 0.11
C ALA A 80 -1.38 -6.87 -1.08
N ALA A 81 -1.99 -8.01 -0.80
CA ALA A 81 -2.54 -8.92 -1.81
C ALA A 81 -3.89 -9.49 -1.33
N GLU A 82 -4.94 -8.66 -1.41
CA GLU A 82 -6.30 -8.97 -0.95
C GLU A 82 -6.77 -10.34 -1.45
N GLY A 83 -6.78 -10.54 -2.78
CA GLY A 83 -7.26 -11.76 -3.40
C GLY A 83 -6.44 -13.01 -3.06
N LEU A 84 -5.16 -12.87 -2.70
CA LEU A 84 -4.29 -13.97 -2.30
C LEU A 84 -4.40 -14.27 -0.80
N SER A 85 -4.73 -13.30 0.02
CA SER A 85 -4.72 -13.40 1.48
C SER A 85 -5.50 -14.60 2.05
N PRO A 86 -6.63 -15.07 1.45
CA PRO A 86 -7.32 -16.28 1.91
C PRO A 86 -6.51 -17.57 1.77
N PHE A 87 -5.52 -17.59 0.89
CA PHE A 87 -4.71 -18.78 0.56
C PHE A 87 -3.35 -18.79 1.27
N ILE A 88 -3.00 -17.68 1.97
CA ILE A 88 -1.75 -17.47 2.70
C ILE A 88 -2.02 -16.80 4.05
N ARG A 89 -3.02 -17.27 4.79
CA ARG A 89 -3.57 -16.61 5.99
C ARG A 89 -2.52 -16.35 7.06
N SER A 90 -1.72 -17.37 7.40
CA SER A 90 -0.68 -17.26 8.43
C SER A 90 0.36 -16.22 8.04
N TYR A 91 0.88 -16.29 6.83
CA TYR A 91 1.81 -15.30 6.30
C TYR A 91 1.20 -13.89 6.28
N ASN A 92 -0.06 -13.78 5.83
CA ASN A 92 -0.77 -12.50 5.81
C ASN A 92 -0.86 -11.87 7.20
N TYR A 93 -1.26 -12.64 8.22
CA TYR A 93 -1.37 -12.11 9.57
C TYR A 93 -0.01 -11.82 10.21
N GLN A 94 1.02 -12.62 9.95
CA GLN A 94 2.36 -12.34 10.42
C GLN A 94 2.87 -11.00 9.88
N ASN A 95 2.74 -10.73 8.59
CA ASN A 95 3.29 -9.53 7.96
C ASN A 95 2.41 -8.28 8.10
N ASN A 96 1.09 -8.43 8.22
CA ASN A 96 0.17 -7.29 8.25
C ASN A 96 -0.40 -6.99 9.65
N LEU A 97 -0.41 -7.96 10.57
CA LEU A 97 -0.94 -7.76 11.93
C LEU A 97 0.15 -7.88 12.99
N ILE A 98 0.87 -9.00 13.07
CA ILE A 98 1.88 -9.20 14.13
C ILE A 98 3.04 -8.21 13.96
N ALA A 99 3.52 -7.99 12.74
CA ALA A 99 4.53 -6.99 12.43
C ALA A 99 4.11 -5.58 12.89
N SER A 100 2.84 -5.22 12.66
CA SER A 100 2.26 -3.93 13.08
C SER A 100 2.16 -3.84 14.61
N ALA A 101 1.66 -4.89 15.30
CA ALA A 101 1.57 -4.93 16.75
C ALA A 101 2.94 -4.81 17.42
N ASN A 102 3.98 -5.46 16.88
CA ASN A 102 5.35 -5.30 17.32
C ASN A 102 5.80 -3.84 17.23
N LEU A 103 5.56 -3.19 16.09
CA LEU A 103 5.98 -1.81 15.87
C LEU A 103 5.21 -0.83 16.75
N ILE A 104 3.92 -1.04 17.00
CA ILE A 104 3.09 -0.26 17.95
C ILE A 104 3.67 -0.39 19.35
N THR A 105 3.94 -1.62 19.81
CA THR A 105 4.55 -1.89 21.13
C THR A 105 5.87 -1.15 21.30
N LEU A 106 6.74 -1.20 20.28
CA LEU A 106 8.04 -0.52 20.32
C LEU A 106 7.89 1.00 20.25
N SER A 107 6.90 1.50 19.51
CA SER A 107 6.61 2.93 19.46
C SER A 107 6.16 3.47 20.81
N ILE A 108 5.34 2.73 21.56
CA ILE A 108 4.97 3.06 22.94
C ILE A 108 6.19 3.00 23.85
N LYS A 109 6.94 1.89 23.83
CA LYS A 109 8.12 1.66 24.68
C LYS A 109 9.19 2.76 24.53
N HIS A 110 9.38 3.25 23.30
CA HIS A 110 10.41 4.23 22.97
C HIS A 110 9.88 5.65 22.77
N GLU A 111 8.65 5.92 23.21
CA GLU A 111 8.05 7.26 23.28
C GLU A 111 7.99 7.98 21.93
N VAL A 112 7.62 7.27 20.85
CA VAL A 112 7.39 7.85 19.53
C VAL A 112 6.32 8.93 19.61
N GLU A 113 6.61 10.13 19.10
CA GLU A 113 5.68 11.28 19.15
C GLU A 113 4.48 11.13 18.23
N ARG A 114 4.69 10.49 17.05
CA ARG A 114 3.65 10.36 16.03
C ARG A 114 3.77 9.04 15.24
N PHE A 115 2.65 8.34 15.08
CA PHE A 115 2.54 7.11 14.31
C PHE A 115 1.57 7.30 13.16
N VAL A 116 2.03 7.22 11.91
CA VAL A 116 1.19 7.27 10.71
C VAL A 116 1.06 5.87 10.11
N PHE A 117 -0.16 5.39 10.00
CA PHE A 117 -0.44 4.05 9.50
C PHE A 117 -1.13 4.08 8.14
N ALA A 118 -0.53 3.42 7.15
CA ALA A 118 -1.22 3.11 5.91
C ALA A 118 -2.13 1.89 6.10
N SER A 119 -3.40 2.16 6.34
CA SER A 119 -4.45 1.15 6.35
C SER A 119 -4.85 0.77 4.91
N SER A 120 -6.11 0.50 4.64
CA SER A 120 -6.61 0.15 3.31
C SER A 120 -8.11 0.41 3.20
N MET A 121 -8.59 0.65 1.98
CA MET A 121 -10.02 0.58 1.66
C MET A 121 -10.65 -0.79 1.89
N SER A 122 -9.87 -1.87 1.88
CA SER A 122 -10.38 -3.23 2.09
C SER A 122 -11.08 -3.41 3.45
N VAL A 123 -10.84 -2.50 4.40
CA VAL A 123 -11.55 -2.49 5.70
C VAL A 123 -13.06 -2.27 5.56
N TYR A 124 -13.53 -1.63 4.49
CA TYR A 124 -14.97 -1.40 4.26
C TYR A 124 -15.71 -2.63 3.77
N GLY A 125 -15.01 -3.55 3.07
CA GLY A 125 -15.60 -4.74 2.47
C GLY A 125 -16.57 -4.41 1.32
N ASP A 126 -17.70 -5.14 1.27
CA ASP A 126 -18.71 -5.05 0.20
C ASP A 126 -20.13 -4.73 0.71
N LYS A 127 -20.26 -4.43 2.01
CA LYS A 127 -21.56 -4.18 2.65
C LYS A 127 -22.25 -2.92 2.14
N TYR A 128 -21.47 -1.90 1.75
CA TYR A 128 -21.98 -0.58 1.42
C TYR A 128 -21.84 -0.28 -0.07
N THR A 129 -22.72 0.60 -0.56
CA THR A 129 -22.56 1.19 -1.88
C THR A 129 -21.57 2.35 -1.81
N PRO A 130 -20.53 2.40 -2.67
CA PRO A 130 -19.61 3.54 -2.72
C PRO A 130 -20.31 4.86 -3.11
N PRO A 131 -19.72 6.03 -2.79
CA PRO A 131 -18.43 6.22 -2.15
C PRO A 131 -18.43 5.89 -0.67
N PHE A 132 -17.36 5.25 -0.16
CA PHE A 132 -17.22 4.93 1.25
C PHE A 132 -16.79 6.15 2.07
N HIS A 133 -17.45 6.39 3.19
CA HIS A 133 -17.11 7.43 4.17
C HIS A 133 -16.32 6.82 5.34
N GLU A 134 -15.49 7.62 5.99
CA GLU A 134 -14.68 7.19 7.14
C GLU A 134 -15.53 6.71 8.31
N ASP A 135 -16.74 7.26 8.47
CA ASP A 135 -17.68 6.91 9.55
C ASP A 135 -18.41 5.57 9.34
N LEU A 136 -18.28 4.95 8.16
CA LEU A 136 -18.90 3.66 7.92
C LEU A 136 -18.28 2.58 8.79
N GLN A 137 -19.13 1.69 9.34
CA GLN A 137 -18.66 0.53 10.06
C GLN A 137 -17.81 -0.37 9.15
N GLN A 138 -16.61 -0.73 9.59
CA GLN A 138 -15.72 -1.61 8.87
C GLN A 138 -16.28 -3.04 8.86
N CYS A 139 -16.31 -3.64 7.67
CA CYS A 139 -16.81 -5.00 7.43
C CYS A 139 -15.94 -5.72 6.40
N PRO A 140 -14.64 -5.96 6.70
CA PRO A 140 -13.72 -6.56 5.75
C PRO A 140 -14.15 -7.98 5.35
N ILE A 141 -13.96 -8.35 4.07
CA ILE A 141 -14.37 -9.63 3.49
C ILE A 141 -13.19 -10.57 3.19
N ASP A 142 -11.98 -10.15 3.45
CA ASP A 142 -10.76 -10.93 3.24
C ASP A 142 -9.78 -10.78 4.42
N PRO A 143 -8.82 -11.73 4.61
CA PRO A 143 -7.87 -11.69 5.71
C PRO A 143 -6.93 -10.49 5.73
N TYR A 144 -6.65 -9.88 4.56
CA TYR A 144 -5.85 -8.65 4.50
C TYR A 144 -6.62 -7.48 5.10
N GLY A 145 -7.88 -7.28 4.70
CA GLY A 145 -8.75 -6.25 5.26
C GLY A 145 -8.98 -6.44 6.76
N VAL A 146 -9.16 -7.70 7.23
CA VAL A 146 -9.26 -8.03 8.65
C VAL A 146 -7.99 -7.61 9.41
N ALA A 147 -6.80 -7.90 8.86
CA ALA A 147 -5.54 -7.50 9.50
C ALA A 147 -5.42 -5.99 9.60
N LYS A 148 -5.71 -5.24 8.51
CA LYS A 148 -5.66 -3.78 8.51
C LYS A 148 -6.65 -3.17 9.51
N PHE A 149 -7.87 -3.67 9.54
CA PHE A 149 -8.89 -3.24 10.52
C PHE A 149 -8.45 -3.51 11.97
N SER A 150 -7.86 -4.67 12.25
CA SER A 150 -7.36 -5.00 13.59
C SER A 150 -6.28 -4.02 14.05
N VAL A 151 -5.36 -3.62 13.15
CA VAL A 151 -4.33 -2.62 13.47
C VAL A 151 -4.94 -1.24 13.74
N GLU A 152 -5.99 -0.84 13.02
CA GLU A 152 -6.71 0.41 13.30
C GLU A 152 -7.30 0.41 14.73
N GLN A 153 -7.88 -0.72 15.17
CA GLN A 153 -8.42 -0.85 16.52
C GLN A 153 -7.31 -0.86 17.58
N ASP A 154 -6.19 -1.53 17.30
CA ASP A 154 -5.04 -1.58 18.22
C ASP A 154 -4.40 -0.19 18.42
N LEU A 155 -4.27 0.61 17.37
CA LEU A 155 -3.79 2.00 17.44
C LEU A 155 -4.71 2.88 18.30
N LYS A 156 -6.02 2.70 18.18
CA LYS A 156 -6.99 3.42 19.03
C LYS A 156 -6.81 3.06 20.51
N ILE A 157 -6.67 1.77 20.82
CA ILE A 157 -6.40 1.30 22.17
C ILE A 157 -5.03 1.82 22.68
N ALA A 158 -4.00 1.80 21.83
CA ALA A 158 -2.67 2.30 22.15
C ALA A 158 -2.69 3.80 22.48
N TYR A 159 -3.49 4.58 21.80
CA TYR A 159 -3.70 6.00 22.12
C TYR A 159 -4.43 6.17 23.46
N GLU A 160 -5.58 5.51 23.65
CA GLU A 160 -6.40 5.63 24.84
C GLU A 160 -5.65 5.18 26.13
N GLN A 161 -4.86 4.12 26.04
CA GLN A 161 -4.19 3.54 27.21
C GLN A 161 -2.75 4.04 27.43
N HIS A 162 -2.05 4.36 26.36
CA HIS A 162 -0.61 4.64 26.40
C HIS A 162 -0.21 5.99 25.81
N GLY A 163 -1.19 6.73 25.24
CA GLY A 163 -0.95 8.06 24.67
C GLY A 163 -0.20 8.07 23.34
N LEU A 164 -0.05 6.92 22.64
CA LEU A 164 0.57 6.90 21.31
C LEU A 164 -0.28 7.66 20.30
N LYS A 165 0.15 8.84 19.96
CA LYS A 165 -0.55 9.71 19.00
C LYS A 165 -0.46 9.12 17.59
N TYR A 166 -1.59 8.92 16.90
CA TYR A 166 -1.62 8.30 15.58
C TYR A 166 -2.49 9.05 14.59
N THR A 167 -2.24 8.79 13.31
CA THR A 167 -3.13 9.13 12.19
C THR A 167 -3.23 7.92 11.27
N ILE A 168 -4.44 7.51 10.92
CA ILE A 168 -4.70 6.42 9.99
C ILE A 168 -5.07 7.00 8.63
N VAL A 169 -4.36 6.59 7.60
CA VAL A 169 -4.69 6.92 6.21
C VAL A 169 -5.14 5.65 5.50
N ARG A 170 -6.31 5.67 4.85
CA ARG A 170 -6.84 4.56 4.03
C ARG A 170 -6.63 4.85 2.55
N PRO A 171 -5.53 4.36 1.96
CA PRO A 171 -5.20 4.61 0.56
C PRO A 171 -6.10 3.82 -0.41
N HIS A 172 -6.25 4.39 -1.62
CA HIS A 172 -6.97 3.79 -2.75
C HIS A 172 -6.02 3.41 -3.87
N ASN A 173 -5.87 2.13 -4.17
CA ASN A 173 -5.22 1.61 -5.38
C ASN A 173 -4.07 2.48 -5.90
N PHE A 174 -3.11 2.78 -5.02
CA PHE A 174 -1.95 3.57 -5.40
C PHE A 174 -1.10 2.83 -6.42
N TYR A 175 -0.62 3.57 -7.41
CA TYR A 175 0.24 3.06 -8.46
C TYR A 175 1.29 4.12 -8.84
N GLY A 176 2.36 3.71 -9.50
CA GLY A 176 3.40 4.63 -9.96
C GLY A 176 4.79 4.02 -10.00
N LYS A 177 5.79 4.89 -10.14
CA LYS A 177 7.21 4.49 -10.13
C LYS A 177 7.58 3.79 -8.82
N ASN A 178 8.53 2.87 -8.89
CA ASN A 178 8.98 2.03 -7.77
C ASN A 178 7.97 0.97 -7.31
N GLN A 179 6.86 0.78 -8.04
CA GLN A 179 5.92 -0.30 -7.76
C GLN A 179 6.52 -1.66 -8.16
N ASN A 180 6.31 -2.69 -7.33
CA ASN A 180 6.61 -4.05 -7.72
C ASN A 180 5.62 -4.54 -8.78
N ILE A 181 6.03 -4.53 -10.05
CA ILE A 181 5.23 -5.02 -11.19
C ILE A 181 5.43 -6.53 -11.45
N TRP A 182 6.41 -7.16 -10.81
CA TRP A 182 6.76 -8.58 -11.02
C TRP A 182 5.97 -9.54 -10.11
N ASP A 183 5.25 -9.03 -9.12
CA ASP A 183 4.38 -9.84 -8.26
C ASP A 183 3.06 -10.17 -8.98
N LYS A 184 2.73 -11.47 -9.04
CA LYS A 184 1.52 -11.97 -9.74
C LYS A 184 0.20 -11.58 -9.04
N TYR A 185 0.24 -11.13 -7.78
CA TYR A 185 -0.94 -11.09 -6.91
C TYR A 185 -1.30 -9.70 -6.40
N ARG A 186 -0.46 -8.71 -6.62
CA ARG A 186 -0.65 -7.35 -6.10
C ARG A 186 -1.48 -6.48 -7.05
N ASN A 187 -1.23 -5.21 -7.11
CA ASN A 187 -1.97 -4.20 -7.86
C ASN A 187 -2.12 -4.57 -9.35
N VAL A 188 -3.35 -4.48 -9.84
CA VAL A 188 -3.75 -4.89 -11.20
C VAL A 188 -2.97 -4.14 -12.29
N LEU A 189 -2.71 -2.83 -12.13
CA LEU A 189 -1.97 -2.03 -13.12
C LEU A 189 -0.53 -2.53 -13.28
N GLY A 190 0.14 -2.87 -12.18
CA GLY A 190 1.47 -3.48 -12.21
C GLY A 190 1.48 -4.87 -12.85
N ILE A 191 0.46 -5.68 -12.57
CA ILE A 191 0.29 -7.01 -13.19
C ILE A 191 0.17 -6.88 -14.72
N TRP A 192 -0.65 -5.96 -15.20
CA TRP A 192 -0.82 -5.74 -16.64
C TRP A 192 0.43 -5.18 -17.30
N MET A 193 1.15 -4.26 -16.65
CA MET A 193 2.43 -3.76 -17.17
C MET A 193 3.45 -4.88 -17.36
N TYR A 194 3.60 -5.77 -16.37
CA TYR A 194 4.44 -6.95 -16.51
C TYR A 194 3.99 -7.82 -17.69
N GLN A 195 2.69 -8.08 -17.81
CA GLN A 195 2.14 -8.91 -18.87
C GLN A 195 2.43 -8.31 -20.26
N ILE A 196 2.15 -7.03 -20.46
CA ILE A 196 2.38 -6.35 -21.74
C ILE A 196 3.87 -6.30 -22.08
N LEU A 197 4.76 -6.02 -21.13
CA LEU A 197 6.22 -6.05 -21.33
C LEU A 197 6.75 -7.43 -21.75
N ASN A 198 6.02 -8.49 -21.43
CA ASN A 198 6.35 -9.87 -21.81
C ASN A 198 5.48 -10.41 -22.96
N ASP A 199 4.85 -9.54 -23.73
CA ASP A 199 3.94 -9.90 -24.85
C ASP A 199 2.82 -10.85 -24.44
N GLN A 200 2.31 -10.67 -23.20
CA GLN A 200 1.22 -11.44 -22.64
C GLN A 200 -0.03 -10.55 -22.57
N ARG A 201 -1.19 -11.15 -22.81
CA ARG A 201 -2.49 -10.46 -22.71
C ARG A 201 -2.75 -10.02 -21.27
N PRO A 202 -3.14 -8.75 -21.00
CA PRO A 202 -3.54 -8.32 -19.67
C PRO A 202 -4.76 -9.11 -19.20
N THR A 203 -4.71 -9.60 -17.96
CA THR A 203 -5.79 -10.45 -17.41
C THR A 203 -6.80 -9.64 -16.62
N ILE A 204 -8.08 -9.87 -16.88
CA ILE A 204 -9.22 -9.28 -16.18
C ILE A 204 -10.02 -10.40 -15.54
N PHE A 205 -10.25 -10.34 -14.22
CA PHE A 205 -11.11 -11.28 -13.53
C PHE A 205 -12.57 -10.81 -13.59
N GLY A 206 -13.50 -11.70 -13.96
CA GLY A 206 -14.91 -11.38 -14.19
C GLY A 206 -15.14 -10.68 -15.51
N ASP A 207 -16.15 -9.82 -15.56
CA ASP A 207 -16.57 -9.06 -16.75
C ASP A 207 -15.85 -7.72 -16.93
N GLY A 208 -15.01 -7.32 -15.98
CA GLY A 208 -14.30 -6.05 -16.00
C GLY A 208 -15.14 -4.82 -15.67
N GLU A 209 -16.42 -4.99 -15.31
CA GLU A 209 -17.32 -3.87 -14.95
C GLU A 209 -17.21 -3.45 -13.47
N GLN A 210 -16.39 -4.16 -12.67
CA GLN A 210 -16.09 -3.73 -11.32
C GLN A 210 -15.32 -2.39 -11.35
N LYS A 211 -15.71 -1.47 -10.47
CA LYS A 211 -15.15 -0.10 -10.44
C LYS A 211 -14.15 0.10 -9.32
N ARG A 212 -13.11 0.85 -9.63
CA ARG A 212 -12.05 1.30 -8.70
C ARG A 212 -11.68 2.75 -8.99
N ALA A 213 -11.27 3.49 -7.96
CA ALA A 213 -10.52 4.71 -8.17
C ALA A 213 -9.03 4.40 -8.05
N PHE A 214 -8.21 5.10 -8.84
CA PHE A 214 -6.76 4.93 -8.88
C PHE A 214 -6.08 6.25 -8.52
N SER A 215 -4.96 6.18 -7.80
CA SER A 215 -4.21 7.35 -7.36
C SER A 215 -2.75 7.21 -7.73
N TYR A 216 -2.21 8.18 -8.45
CA TYR A 216 -0.78 8.21 -8.70
C TYR A 216 -0.03 8.52 -7.41
N VAL A 217 1.02 7.77 -7.13
CA VAL A 217 1.69 7.79 -5.82
C VAL A 217 2.21 9.17 -5.42
N ASP A 218 2.68 9.98 -6.36
CA ASP A 218 3.26 11.29 -6.06
C ASP A 218 2.22 12.27 -5.50
N ASP A 219 0.94 12.17 -5.90
CA ASP A 219 -0.14 12.97 -5.32
C ASP A 219 -0.41 12.65 -3.83
N SER A 220 0.09 11.52 -3.33
CA SER A 220 -0.12 11.08 -1.96
C SER A 220 1.01 11.44 -1.00
N ILE A 221 2.17 11.88 -1.49
CA ILE A 221 3.35 12.07 -0.66
C ILE A 221 3.16 13.22 0.33
N ILE A 222 2.71 14.38 -0.14
CA ILE A 222 2.40 15.53 0.73
C ILE A 222 1.32 15.18 1.76
N PRO A 223 0.18 14.54 1.38
CA PRO A 223 -0.80 14.06 2.35
C PRO A 223 -0.22 13.14 3.44
N PHE A 224 0.62 12.17 3.09
CA PHE A 224 1.26 11.32 4.10
C PHE A 224 2.21 12.10 5.01
N TRP A 225 3.01 13.00 4.43
CA TRP A 225 3.86 13.89 5.23
C TRP A 225 3.02 14.70 6.22
N ASN A 226 1.98 15.38 5.73
CA ASN A 226 1.10 16.22 6.54
C ASN A 226 0.41 15.45 7.67
N ALA A 227 0.08 14.17 7.46
CA ALA A 227 -0.58 13.32 8.45
C ALA A 227 0.17 13.25 9.81
N SER A 228 1.47 13.55 9.85
CA SER A 228 2.26 13.59 11.08
C SER A 228 2.54 14.98 11.62
N GLN A 229 2.24 16.07 10.88
CA GLN A 229 2.78 17.39 11.16
C GLN A 229 1.92 18.23 12.12
N ARG A 230 0.62 17.92 12.25
CA ARG A 230 -0.32 18.74 13.03
C ARG A 230 -1.05 17.90 14.07
N ASP A 231 -1.25 18.48 15.26
CA ASP A 231 -1.94 17.80 16.37
C ASP A 231 -3.44 17.61 16.08
N GLU A 232 -4.01 18.41 15.21
CA GLU A 232 -5.42 18.27 14.79
C GLU A 232 -5.70 16.96 14.02
N PHE A 233 -4.67 16.24 13.58
CA PHE A 233 -4.81 14.94 12.89
C PHE A 233 -4.68 13.73 13.82
N ILE A 234 -4.43 13.96 15.10
CA ILE A 234 -4.39 12.89 16.10
C ILE A 234 -5.74 12.21 16.22
N ASP A 235 -5.74 10.88 16.29
CA ASP A 235 -6.95 10.04 16.38
C ASP A 235 -7.90 10.20 15.18
N HIS A 236 -7.35 10.58 14.01
CA HIS A 236 -8.13 10.67 12.80
C HIS A 236 -7.90 9.51 11.84
N ILE A 237 -8.99 9.11 11.18
CA ILE A 237 -9.00 8.22 10.04
C ILE A 237 -9.36 9.04 8.82
N ILE A 238 -8.55 8.95 7.74
CA ILE A 238 -8.69 9.78 6.56
C ILE A 238 -8.55 8.89 5.31
N ASN A 239 -9.57 8.88 4.46
CA ASN A 239 -9.49 8.27 3.16
C ASN A 239 -8.59 9.11 2.25
N LEU A 240 -7.71 8.48 1.48
CA LEU A 240 -6.80 9.18 0.60
C LEU A 240 -6.76 8.52 -0.77
N GLY A 241 -7.08 9.28 -1.80
CA GLY A 241 -6.86 8.83 -3.18
C GLY A 241 -7.95 9.20 -4.16
N GLY A 242 -7.85 8.61 -5.35
CA GLY A 242 -8.52 8.95 -6.58
C GLY A 242 -9.95 9.45 -6.48
N ILE A 243 -10.16 10.61 -7.10
CA ILE A 243 -11.46 11.29 -7.10
C ILE A 243 -12.40 10.79 -8.22
N LYS A 244 -11.88 10.00 -9.14
CA LYS A 244 -12.63 9.46 -10.29
C LYS A 244 -12.56 7.95 -10.32
N GLU A 245 -13.72 7.32 -10.41
CA GLU A 245 -13.82 5.87 -10.59
C GLU A 245 -13.72 5.48 -12.08
N TYR A 246 -13.12 4.34 -12.31
CA TYR A 246 -13.02 3.68 -13.61
C TYR A 246 -13.48 2.23 -13.49
N THR A 247 -14.10 1.68 -14.52
CA THR A 247 -14.21 0.22 -14.62
C THR A 247 -12.82 -0.37 -14.87
N ILE A 248 -12.64 -1.63 -14.52
CA ILE A 248 -11.38 -2.34 -14.83
C ILE A 248 -11.16 -2.39 -16.35
N ASN A 249 -12.23 -2.52 -17.15
CA ASN A 249 -12.15 -2.42 -18.61
C ASN A 249 -11.59 -1.06 -19.05
N GLN A 250 -12.16 0.05 -18.56
CA GLN A 250 -11.66 1.40 -18.89
C GLN A 250 -10.19 1.60 -18.50
N ALA A 251 -9.80 1.15 -17.31
CA ALA A 251 -8.41 1.26 -16.87
C ALA A 251 -7.46 0.42 -17.76
N CYS A 252 -7.89 -0.75 -18.20
CA CYS A 252 -7.14 -1.60 -19.12
C CYS A 252 -6.99 -0.92 -20.49
N GLU A 253 -8.08 -0.37 -21.05
CA GLU A 253 -8.06 0.37 -22.31
C GLU A 253 -7.07 1.54 -22.30
N VAL A 254 -7.04 2.32 -21.18
CA VAL A 254 -6.07 3.41 -21.05
C VAL A 254 -4.64 2.87 -21.07
N LEU A 255 -4.35 1.77 -20.37
CA LEU A 255 -3.00 1.20 -20.38
C LEU A 255 -2.61 0.61 -21.73
N LEU A 256 -3.54 -0.05 -22.45
CA LEU A 256 -3.30 -0.55 -23.79
C LEU A 256 -2.97 0.61 -24.76
N LYS A 257 -3.71 1.71 -24.67
CA LYS A 257 -3.43 2.94 -25.43
C LYS A 257 -2.06 3.51 -25.13
N VAL A 258 -1.72 3.67 -23.84
CA VAL A 258 -0.44 4.22 -23.36
C VAL A 258 0.74 3.35 -23.81
N SER A 259 0.60 2.03 -23.71
CA SER A 259 1.66 1.09 -24.10
C SER A 259 1.84 0.95 -25.61
N GLY A 260 0.85 1.37 -26.41
CA GLY A 260 0.85 1.21 -27.86
C GLY A 260 0.76 -0.24 -28.34
N THR A 261 0.37 -1.16 -27.45
CA THR A 261 0.24 -2.58 -27.80
C THR A 261 -1.08 -2.87 -28.52
N HIS A 262 -1.10 -3.93 -29.34
CA HIS A 262 -2.29 -4.46 -29.98
C HIS A 262 -2.88 -5.68 -29.25
N LEU A 263 -2.39 -5.98 -28.04
CA LEU A 263 -2.90 -7.07 -27.23
C LEU A 263 -4.33 -6.78 -26.78
N GLU A 264 -5.15 -7.83 -26.74
CA GLU A 264 -6.50 -7.75 -26.19
C GLU A 264 -6.53 -8.36 -24.78
N PRO A 265 -7.39 -7.85 -23.85
CA PRO A 265 -7.50 -8.44 -22.52
C PRO A 265 -7.98 -9.89 -22.57
N LEU A 266 -7.50 -10.69 -21.61
CA LEU A 266 -7.94 -12.05 -21.35
C LEU A 266 -8.85 -12.07 -20.13
N TYR A 267 -10.13 -12.40 -20.34
CA TYR A 267 -11.08 -12.51 -19.24
C TYR A 267 -10.97 -13.88 -18.56
N LEU A 268 -10.92 -13.85 -17.22
CA LEU A 268 -10.78 -15.00 -16.35
C LEU A 268 -12.00 -15.18 -15.46
N GLU A 269 -12.09 -16.32 -14.73
CA GLU A 269 -13.13 -16.53 -13.74
C GLU A 269 -13.22 -15.38 -12.71
N GLN A 270 -14.43 -15.05 -12.26
CA GLN A 270 -14.66 -14.02 -11.28
C GLN A 270 -14.02 -14.38 -9.93
N ARG A 271 -13.38 -13.39 -9.29
CA ARG A 271 -12.84 -13.55 -7.94
C ARG A 271 -13.84 -13.10 -6.87
N HIS A 272 -13.64 -13.60 -5.65
CA HIS A 272 -14.29 -13.03 -4.46
C HIS A 272 -13.63 -11.70 -4.12
N GLU A 273 -14.31 -10.61 -4.47
CA GLU A 273 -13.85 -9.23 -4.20
C GLU A 273 -15.07 -8.29 -4.20
N ALA A 274 -14.93 -7.13 -3.53
CA ALA A 274 -15.96 -6.09 -3.63
C ALA A 274 -16.13 -5.66 -5.09
N LYS A 275 -17.39 -5.69 -5.58
CA LYS A 275 -17.68 -5.34 -6.99
C LYS A 275 -17.30 -3.88 -7.28
N HIS A 276 -17.67 -2.97 -6.40
CA HIS A 276 -17.40 -1.54 -6.58
C HIS A 276 -16.75 -1.00 -5.30
N ALA A 277 -15.60 -0.32 -5.43
CA ALA A 277 -14.85 0.18 -4.30
C ALA A 277 -14.11 1.48 -4.65
N TRP A 278 -14.62 2.59 -4.11
CA TRP A 278 -13.98 3.90 -4.02
C TRP A 278 -14.54 4.65 -2.82
N SER A 279 -13.86 5.68 -2.35
CA SER A 279 -14.31 6.43 -1.18
C SER A 279 -14.48 7.92 -1.45
N THR A 280 -15.02 8.62 -0.47
CA THR A 280 -14.92 10.07 -0.38
C THR A 280 -13.46 10.49 -0.21
N TRP A 281 -13.14 11.68 -0.68
CA TRP A 281 -11.79 12.24 -0.66
C TRP A 281 -11.74 13.67 -0.06
N GLN A 282 -12.90 14.25 0.25
CA GLN A 282 -12.97 15.63 0.72
C GLN A 282 -12.15 15.84 2.00
N LYS A 283 -12.22 14.91 2.95
CA LYS A 283 -11.46 14.99 4.20
C LYS A 283 -9.93 15.06 3.96
N SER A 284 -9.41 14.35 2.97
CA SER A 284 -7.98 14.44 2.64
C SER A 284 -7.59 15.76 1.97
N VAL A 285 -8.51 16.39 1.22
CA VAL A 285 -8.29 17.75 0.70
C VAL A 285 -8.24 18.75 1.85
N ASP A 286 -9.24 18.71 2.73
CA ASP A 286 -9.40 19.71 3.80
C ASP A 286 -8.32 19.59 4.89
N MET A 287 -7.86 18.37 5.21
CA MET A 287 -6.95 18.12 6.31
C MET A 287 -5.50 17.86 5.85
N LEU A 288 -5.29 17.17 4.74
CA LEU A 288 -3.96 16.69 4.33
C LEU A 288 -3.38 17.44 3.12
N ASP A 289 -4.06 18.48 2.63
CA ASP A 289 -3.70 19.23 1.43
C ASP A 289 -3.61 18.33 0.16
N PHE A 290 -4.48 17.31 0.09
CA PHE A 290 -4.51 16.40 -1.06
C PHE A 290 -4.92 17.15 -2.33
N GLN A 291 -4.14 16.98 -3.38
CA GLN A 291 -4.43 17.49 -4.72
C GLN A 291 -4.35 16.33 -5.72
N HIS A 292 -5.44 16.09 -6.44
CA HIS A 292 -5.42 15.15 -7.54
C HIS A 292 -4.91 15.85 -8.80
N SER A 293 -3.59 15.83 -8.98
CA SER A 293 -2.90 16.54 -10.06
C SER A 293 -2.65 15.66 -11.27
N ILE A 294 -2.59 14.34 -11.09
CA ILE A 294 -2.21 13.39 -12.15
C ILE A 294 -3.40 12.46 -12.43
N ASP A 295 -3.96 12.56 -13.63
CA ASP A 295 -5.02 11.66 -14.07
C ASP A 295 -4.49 10.24 -14.40
N LEU A 296 -5.41 9.30 -14.68
CA LEU A 296 -5.03 7.91 -14.92
C LEU A 296 -4.14 7.74 -16.17
N GLU A 297 -4.40 8.47 -17.25
CA GLU A 297 -3.63 8.35 -18.51
C GLU A 297 -2.22 8.90 -18.31
N GLU A 298 -2.08 10.07 -17.71
CA GLU A 298 -0.78 10.67 -17.41
C GLU A 298 0.03 9.80 -16.44
N GLY A 299 -0.60 9.33 -15.36
CA GLY A 299 0.06 8.49 -14.37
C GLY A 299 0.51 7.13 -14.93
N LEU A 300 -0.32 6.51 -15.78
CA LEU A 300 0.05 5.27 -16.48
C LEU A 300 1.17 5.51 -17.49
N THR A 301 1.20 6.65 -18.18
CA THR A 301 2.30 7.02 -19.07
C THR A 301 3.62 7.12 -18.30
N LYS A 302 3.64 7.87 -17.19
CA LYS A 302 4.83 8.00 -16.32
C LYS A 302 5.31 6.65 -15.77
N MET A 303 4.37 5.79 -15.34
CA MET A 303 4.70 4.48 -14.81
C MET A 303 5.15 3.51 -15.92
N TRP A 304 4.55 3.56 -17.11
CA TRP A 304 4.94 2.75 -18.25
C TRP A 304 6.35 3.08 -18.74
N ASP A 305 6.68 4.38 -18.86
CA ASP A 305 8.03 4.81 -19.23
C ASP A 305 9.07 4.32 -18.24
N TRP A 306 8.79 4.44 -16.94
CA TRP A 306 9.63 3.86 -15.89
C TRP A 306 9.73 2.34 -15.99
N ALA A 307 8.63 1.63 -16.23
CA ALA A 307 8.60 0.16 -16.26
C ALA A 307 9.46 -0.42 -17.40
N LYS A 308 9.50 0.25 -18.55
CA LYS A 308 10.34 -0.15 -19.70
C LYS A 308 11.85 -0.09 -19.40
N GLU A 309 12.26 0.78 -18.50
CA GLU A 309 13.66 0.98 -18.12
C GLU A 309 14.11 0.00 -17.03
N GLN A 310 13.18 -0.72 -16.42
CA GLN A 310 13.54 -1.64 -15.34
C GLN A 310 14.20 -2.92 -15.85
N PRO A 311 15.12 -3.51 -15.06
CA PRO A 311 15.72 -4.78 -15.40
C PRO A 311 14.65 -5.87 -15.50
N MET A 312 14.78 -6.77 -16.46
CA MET A 312 13.93 -7.96 -16.53
C MET A 312 14.13 -8.81 -15.27
N ARG A 313 13.03 -9.13 -14.60
CA ARG A 313 13.00 -9.99 -13.41
C ARG A 313 12.05 -11.15 -13.63
N GLU A 314 12.36 -12.29 -13.02
CA GLU A 314 11.40 -13.37 -12.94
C GLU A 314 10.14 -12.91 -12.20
N ARG A 315 8.99 -13.36 -12.69
CA ARG A 315 7.73 -13.10 -12.03
C ARG A 315 7.66 -13.84 -10.71
N PHE A 316 7.45 -13.12 -9.63
CA PHE A 316 7.20 -13.77 -8.34
C PHE A 316 5.87 -14.54 -8.40
N VAL A 317 5.94 -15.82 -8.11
CA VAL A 317 4.81 -16.75 -7.96
C VAL A 317 4.93 -17.39 -6.59
N TRP A 318 3.86 -17.38 -5.82
CA TRP A 318 3.85 -17.95 -4.49
C TRP A 318 4.33 -19.40 -4.50
N PRO A 319 5.37 -19.77 -3.72
CA PRO A 319 6.02 -21.07 -3.85
C PRO A 319 5.11 -22.22 -3.42
N GLN A 320 4.30 -22.01 -2.37
CA GLN A 320 3.35 -22.99 -1.85
C GLN A 320 2.22 -22.27 -1.11
N TYR A 321 0.97 -22.51 -1.52
CA TYR A 321 -0.18 -21.98 -0.81
C TYR A 321 -0.40 -22.74 0.50
N GLU A 322 -0.80 -22.03 1.57
CA GLU A 322 -1.18 -22.64 2.84
C GLU A 322 -2.52 -23.39 2.69
N LEU A 323 -3.38 -22.94 1.78
CA LEU A 323 -4.67 -23.52 1.46
C LEU A 323 -4.91 -23.48 -0.05
N GLU A 324 -5.05 -24.64 -0.68
CA GLU A 324 -5.33 -24.74 -2.12
C GLU A 324 -6.82 -24.86 -2.45
N LYS A 325 -7.66 -25.19 -1.44
CA LYS A 325 -9.11 -25.29 -1.64
C LYS A 325 -9.70 -23.95 -2.06
N GLY A 326 -10.33 -23.91 -3.23
CA GLY A 326 -10.94 -22.69 -3.78
C GLY A 326 -9.98 -21.74 -4.47
N ILE A 327 -8.71 -22.13 -4.65
CA ILE A 327 -7.76 -21.29 -5.40
C ILE A 327 -8.20 -21.15 -6.86
N TYR A 328 -8.04 -19.95 -7.40
CA TYR A 328 -8.42 -19.64 -8.78
C TYR A 328 -7.57 -20.43 -9.77
N GLU A 329 -8.18 -20.93 -10.85
CA GLU A 329 -7.50 -21.77 -11.84
C GLU A 329 -6.24 -21.11 -12.41
N PHE A 330 -6.30 -19.80 -12.67
CA PHE A 330 -5.16 -19.00 -13.18
C PHE A 330 -3.96 -18.99 -12.22
N TRP A 331 -4.18 -19.22 -10.93
CA TRP A 331 -3.12 -19.27 -9.92
C TRP A 331 -2.61 -20.68 -9.62
N ARG A 332 -3.32 -21.73 -10.06
CA ARG A 332 -2.83 -23.10 -9.94
C ARG A 332 -1.51 -23.25 -10.67
N LYS A 333 -0.58 -23.97 -10.05
CA LYS A 333 0.64 -24.38 -10.73
C LYS A 333 0.27 -25.43 -11.77
N LYS A 334 0.71 -25.21 -12.99
CA LYS A 334 0.66 -26.24 -14.04
C LYS A 334 1.83 -27.18 -13.89
#